data_c9bdcbde916e4e326265339cd5ab4ac5
#
_entry.id   c9bdcbde916e4e326265339cd5ab4ac5
#
_cell.length_a   1.000
_cell.length_b   1.000
_cell.length_c   1.000
_cell.angle_alpha   90.00
_cell.angle_beta   90.00
_cell.angle_gamma   90.00
#
_symmetry.space_group_name_H-M   'P 1'
#
loop_
_entity.id
_entity.type
_entity.pdbx_description
1 polymer ?
#
loop_
_entity_poly.entity_id
_entity_poly.type
_entity_poly.pdbx_seq_one_letter_code
_entity_poly.pdbx_strand_id
1 'polypeptide(L)'
;MTKYITVIGLEVHAELKTKTKAFCNRSTPFGSLPNTHVCPVCLGMPGALPVLNKQVVDFAIKAGLALNCDIQKYNKFDRKNYFYPDLSKNYQISQF
;
A
#
# COMPACT_ATOMS: atom_id res chain seq x y z
N MET A 1 29.80 24.45 22.56
CA MET A 1 29.14 24.82 21.29
C MET A 1 28.26 23.67 20.83
N THR A 2 27.01 23.92 20.56
CA THR A 2 26.06 22.90 20.11
C THR A 2 26.29 22.60 18.62
N LYS A 3 26.49 21.32 18.28
CA LYS A 3 26.55 20.88 16.89
C LYS A 3 25.20 20.29 16.48
N TYR A 4 24.73 20.63 15.30
CA TYR A 4 23.53 20.08 14.70
C TYR A 4 23.92 19.08 13.62
N ILE A 5 23.26 17.94 13.63
CA ILE A 5 23.40 16.93 12.58
C ILE A 5 22.15 16.96 11.73
N THR A 6 22.32 17.17 10.44
CA THR A 6 21.20 17.14 9.50
C THR A 6 20.72 15.71 9.29
N VAL A 7 19.42 15.47 9.51
CA VAL A 7 18.78 14.20 9.21
C VAL A 7 17.66 14.48 8.21
N ILE A 8 17.70 13.79 7.07
CA ILE A 8 16.74 13.95 5.99
C ILE A 8 16.03 12.64 5.75
N GLY A 9 14.70 12.66 5.81
CA GLY A 9 13.85 11.53 5.44
C GLY A 9 13.06 11.87 4.17
N LEU A 10 12.86 10.88 3.31
CA LEU A 10 12.05 10.99 2.11
C LEU A 10 10.95 9.94 2.13
N GLU A 11 9.74 10.34 1.79
CA GLU A 11 8.63 9.44 1.51
C GLU A 11 8.22 9.60 0.06
N VAL A 12 8.09 8.48 -0.64
CA VAL A 12 7.68 8.47 -2.04
C VAL A 12 6.46 7.58 -2.19
N HIS A 13 5.41 8.13 -2.78
CA HIS A 13 4.19 7.40 -3.10
C HIS A 13 4.12 7.15 -4.60
N ALA A 14 3.83 5.91 -4.98
CA ALA A 14 3.68 5.53 -6.38
C ALA A 14 2.36 4.79 -6.58
N GLU A 15 1.64 5.17 -7.62
CA GLU A 15 0.47 4.44 -8.09
C GLU A 15 0.87 3.53 -9.23
N LEU A 16 0.74 2.22 -9.01
CA LEU A 16 1.12 1.23 -10.00
C LEU A 16 0.01 1.05 -11.04
N LYS A 17 0.42 0.87 -12.30
CA LYS A 17 -0.51 0.64 -13.41
C LYS A 17 -0.96 -0.82 -13.48
N THR A 18 -1.71 -1.26 -12.47
CA THR A 18 -2.31 -2.59 -12.42
C THR A 18 -3.79 -2.53 -12.71
N LYS A 19 -4.37 -3.66 -13.17
CA LYS A 19 -5.80 -3.74 -13.47
C LYS A 19 -6.65 -3.77 -12.22
N THR A 20 -6.10 -4.31 -11.13
CA THR A 20 -6.78 -4.41 -9.84
C THR A 20 -5.95 -3.76 -8.74
N LYS A 21 -6.60 -3.47 -7.62
CA LYS A 21 -5.95 -2.93 -6.43
C LYS A 21 -4.95 -3.93 -5.85
N ALA A 22 -4.05 -3.44 -4.98
CA ALA A 22 -2.96 -4.24 -4.43
C ALA A 22 -3.42 -5.41 -3.58
N PHE A 23 -4.52 -5.29 -2.86
CA PHE A 23 -4.96 -6.26 -1.86
C PHE A 23 -6.36 -6.80 -2.08
N CYS A 24 -6.95 -6.57 -3.26
CA CYS A 24 -8.24 -7.13 -3.64
C CYS A 24 -8.37 -7.16 -5.17
N ASN A 25 -9.45 -7.74 -5.65
CA ASN A 25 -9.69 -7.89 -7.10
C ASN A 25 -10.50 -6.75 -7.72
N ARG A 26 -10.67 -5.65 -7.01
CA ARG A 26 -11.41 -4.51 -7.55
C ARG A 26 -10.58 -3.71 -8.53
N SER A 27 -11.24 -3.24 -9.58
CA SER A 27 -10.61 -2.48 -10.65
C SER A 27 -10.13 -1.09 -10.19
N THR A 28 -9.22 -0.52 -10.96
CA THR A 28 -8.52 0.73 -10.62
C THR A 28 -8.80 1.89 -11.57
N PRO A 29 -9.84 1.93 -12.43
CA PRO A 29 -10.01 3.04 -13.34
C PRO A 29 -10.27 4.35 -12.60
N PHE A 30 -9.69 5.43 -13.11
CA PHE A 30 -9.87 6.76 -12.58
C PHE A 30 -11.22 7.36 -13.04
N GLY A 31 -11.84 8.16 -12.19
CA GLY A 31 -13.04 8.91 -12.56
C GLY A 31 -14.35 8.13 -12.47
N SER A 32 -14.34 6.95 -11.88
CA SER A 32 -15.57 6.19 -11.62
C SER A 32 -16.44 6.84 -10.56
N LEU A 33 -17.72 6.47 -10.55
CA LEU A 33 -18.65 6.96 -9.52
C LEU A 33 -18.17 6.56 -8.12
N PRO A 34 -18.41 7.38 -7.09
CA PRO A 34 -18.01 7.05 -5.73
C PRO A 34 -18.56 5.70 -5.26
N ASN A 35 -17.76 4.96 -4.52
CA ASN A 35 -18.11 3.67 -3.91
C ASN A 35 -18.53 2.55 -4.88
N THR A 36 -18.10 2.62 -6.14
CA THR A 36 -18.40 1.58 -7.14
C THR A 36 -17.32 0.52 -7.25
N HIS A 37 -16.07 0.82 -6.82
CA HIS A 37 -14.93 -0.10 -6.83
C HIS A 37 -14.50 -0.46 -5.41
N VAL A 38 -15.45 -0.99 -4.64
CA VAL A 38 -15.22 -1.38 -3.25
C VAL A 38 -15.69 -2.82 -2.99
N CYS A 39 -15.08 -3.44 -2.00
CA CYS A 39 -15.41 -4.79 -1.53
C CYS A 39 -15.22 -4.82 0.00
N PRO A 40 -15.55 -5.91 0.69
CA PRO A 40 -15.35 -6.01 2.12
C PRO A 40 -13.91 -5.71 2.58
N VAL A 41 -12.90 -6.07 1.78
CA VAL A 41 -11.50 -5.72 2.07
C VAL A 41 -11.29 -4.20 2.01
N CYS A 42 -11.80 -3.54 0.96
CA CYS A 42 -11.69 -2.07 0.83
C CYS A 42 -12.36 -1.34 2.00
N LEU A 43 -13.48 -1.88 2.47
CA LEU A 43 -14.26 -1.29 3.57
C LEU A 43 -13.73 -1.68 4.96
N GLY A 44 -12.77 -2.59 5.03
CA GLY A 44 -12.21 -3.03 6.31
C GLY A 44 -13.20 -3.79 7.19
N MET A 45 -14.12 -4.53 6.59
CA MET A 45 -15.15 -5.27 7.34
C MET A 45 -14.52 -6.38 8.18
N PRO A 46 -15.13 -6.72 9.34
CA PRO A 46 -14.64 -7.80 10.18
C PRO A 46 -14.56 -9.13 9.44
N GLY A 47 -13.45 -9.85 9.64
CA GLY A 47 -13.20 -11.15 9.00
C GLY A 47 -12.73 -11.08 7.54
N ALA A 48 -12.69 -9.90 6.92
CA ALA A 48 -12.16 -9.74 5.57
C ALA A 48 -10.64 -9.77 5.59
N LEU A 49 -10.04 -10.60 4.73
CA LEU A 49 -8.60 -10.71 4.58
C LEU A 49 -8.17 -10.22 3.20
N PRO A 50 -7.04 -9.52 3.10
CA PRO A 50 -6.53 -9.07 1.81
C PRO A 50 -6.02 -10.25 0.98
N VAL A 51 -6.11 -10.09 -0.34
CA VAL A 51 -5.50 -10.99 -1.32
C VAL A 51 -4.50 -10.18 -2.12
N LEU A 52 -3.23 -10.55 -2.04
CA LEU A 52 -2.14 -9.81 -2.68
C LEU A 52 -2.18 -9.98 -4.20
N ASN A 53 -2.12 -8.85 -4.91
CA ASN A 53 -2.00 -8.84 -6.37
C ASN A 53 -0.55 -9.19 -6.77
N LYS A 54 -0.38 -10.28 -7.49
CA LYS A 54 0.94 -10.75 -7.94
C LYS A 54 1.67 -9.70 -8.78
N GLN A 55 0.97 -8.98 -9.65
CA GLN A 55 1.58 -7.96 -10.51
C GLN A 55 2.15 -6.78 -9.68
N VAL A 56 1.50 -6.44 -8.58
CA VAL A 56 2.03 -5.44 -7.64
C VAL A 56 3.36 -5.90 -7.05
N VAL A 57 3.46 -7.17 -6.67
CA VAL A 57 4.71 -7.75 -6.16
C VAL A 57 5.79 -7.71 -7.23
N ASP A 58 5.48 -8.11 -8.45
CA ASP A 58 6.44 -8.07 -9.56
C ASP A 58 6.95 -6.65 -9.82
N PHE A 59 6.08 -5.66 -9.81
CA PHE A 59 6.46 -4.26 -9.96
C PHE A 59 7.29 -3.74 -8.79
N ALA A 60 6.94 -4.13 -7.56
CA ALA A 60 7.70 -3.76 -6.38
C ALA A 60 9.12 -4.34 -6.42
N ILE A 61 9.26 -5.59 -6.83
CA ILE A 61 10.57 -6.24 -6.99
C ILE A 61 11.40 -5.53 -8.06
N LYS A 62 10.81 -5.20 -9.20
CA LYS A 62 11.49 -4.44 -10.26
C LYS A 62 11.98 -3.08 -9.77
N ALA A 63 11.14 -2.36 -9.04
CA ALA A 63 11.51 -1.07 -8.47
C ALA A 63 12.63 -1.22 -7.44
N GLY A 64 12.55 -2.22 -6.57
CA GLY A 64 13.60 -2.51 -5.59
C GLY A 64 14.93 -2.83 -6.24
N LEU A 65 14.94 -3.65 -7.28
CA LEU A 65 16.17 -3.98 -8.03
C LEU A 65 16.73 -2.75 -8.75
N ALA A 66 15.88 -1.91 -9.31
CA ALA A 66 16.31 -0.67 -9.97
C ALA A 66 16.94 0.32 -8.98
N LEU A 67 16.52 0.30 -7.74
CA LEU A 67 17.08 1.14 -6.66
C LEU A 67 18.23 0.43 -5.91
N ASN A 68 18.69 -0.70 -6.39
CA ASN A 68 19.76 -1.48 -5.79
C ASN A 68 19.45 -1.93 -4.34
N CYS A 69 18.21 -2.33 -4.11
CA CYS A 69 17.74 -2.85 -2.81
C CYS A 69 17.96 -4.36 -2.72
N ASP A 70 18.12 -4.84 -1.50
CA ASP A 70 18.06 -6.28 -1.20
C ASP A 70 16.61 -6.71 -1.08
N ILE A 71 16.21 -7.69 -1.90
CA ILE A 71 14.85 -8.21 -1.88
C ILE A 71 14.75 -9.33 -0.85
N GLN A 72 13.98 -9.11 0.20
CA GLN A 72 13.74 -10.09 1.24
C GLN A 72 12.84 -11.21 0.74
N LYS A 73 13.24 -12.47 0.99
CA LYS A 73 12.46 -13.65 0.58
C LYS A 73 11.28 -13.91 1.51
N TYR A 74 11.40 -13.55 2.77
CA TYR A 74 10.39 -13.73 3.80
C TYR A 74 9.83 -12.37 4.20
N ASN A 75 8.55 -12.19 3.96
CA ASN A 75 7.85 -10.93 4.22
C ASN A 75 6.52 -11.23 4.88
N LYS A 76 6.04 -10.28 5.65
CA LYS A 76 4.69 -10.29 6.18
C LYS A 76 4.08 -8.90 6.04
N PHE A 77 2.77 -8.86 5.96
CA PHE A 77 2.02 -7.62 6.03
C PHE A 77 1.36 -7.49 7.39
N ASP A 78 1.34 -6.28 7.90
CA ASP A 78 0.65 -5.92 9.11
C ASP A 78 -0.49 -4.97 8.78
N ARG A 79 -1.56 -5.01 9.56
CA ARG A 79 -2.65 -4.07 9.44
C ARG A 79 -2.48 -2.98 10.49
N LYS A 80 -2.21 -1.77 10.00
CA LYS A 80 -2.14 -0.58 10.83
C LYS A 80 -3.52 0.06 10.88
N ASN A 81 -4.09 0.18 12.05
CA ASN A 81 -5.37 0.85 12.25
C ASN A 81 -5.13 2.25 12.80
N TYR A 82 -5.77 3.24 12.20
CA TYR A 82 -5.74 4.62 12.66
C TYR A 82 -6.98 5.35 12.17
N PHE A 83 -7.39 6.37 12.94
CA PHE A 83 -8.64 7.07 12.70
C PHE A 83 -8.35 8.54 12.43
N TYR A 84 -8.71 8.99 11.23
CA TYR A 84 -8.61 10.38 10.81
C TYR A 84 -9.89 10.79 10.12
N PRO A 85 -10.32 12.07 10.26
CA PRO A 85 -11.56 12.54 9.64
C PRO A 85 -11.58 12.42 8.11
N ASP A 86 -10.42 12.49 7.47
CA ASP A 86 -10.25 12.41 6.02
C ASP A 86 -9.95 10.99 5.52
N LEU A 87 -9.89 10.00 6.41
CA LEU A 87 -9.61 8.62 6.07
C LEU A 87 -10.76 7.71 6.48
N SER A 88 -11.72 7.51 5.60
CA SER A 88 -12.91 6.70 5.86
C SER A 88 -12.61 5.22 6.09
N LYS A 89 -11.54 4.72 5.52
CA LYS A 89 -11.14 3.31 5.61
C LYS A 89 -10.60 2.91 6.99
N ASN A 90 -9.97 3.84 7.70
CA ASN A 90 -9.44 3.68 9.06
C ASN A 90 -8.36 2.61 9.23
N TYR A 91 -7.79 2.08 8.15
CA TYR A 91 -6.69 1.13 8.23
C TYR A 91 -5.78 1.22 7.00
N GLN A 92 -4.58 0.73 7.17
CA GLN A 92 -3.60 0.57 6.11
C GLN A 92 -2.91 -0.77 6.26
N ILE A 93 -2.72 -1.49 5.16
CA ILE A 93 -1.86 -2.66 5.13
C ILE A 93 -0.45 -2.18 4.87
N SER A 94 0.45 -2.52 5.76
CA SER A 94 1.83 -2.06 5.71
C SER A 94 2.78 -3.21 5.99
N GLN A 95 4.05 -2.98 5.72
CA GLN A 95 5.14 -3.89 6.07
C GLN A 95 6.07 -3.17 7.04
N PHE A 96 6.35 -3.83 8.12
CA PHE A 96 7.26 -3.32 9.14
C PHE A 96 8.60 -4.03 9.08
#